data_74571263523512bfbb4d8355cbe77509
#
_entry.id   74571263523512bfbb4d8355cbe77509
#
_cell.length_a   1.000
_cell.length_b   1.000
_cell.length_c   1.000
_cell.angle_alpha   90.00
_cell.angle_beta   90.00
_cell.angle_gamma   90.00
#
_symmetry.space_group_name_H-M   'P 1'
#
loop_
_entity.id
_entity.type
_entity.pdbx_description
1 polymer ?
#
loop_
_entity_poly.entity_id
_entity_poly.type
_entity_poly.pdbx_seq_one_letter_code
_entity_poly.pdbx_strand_id
1 'polypeptide(L)'
;DTDANAITIMVIGKAAAEGDRSREGGFDFPIEVENCTQIFRETVGPFSRNALKAGQRFDKTGVYTSAVKQASLRLTESMEMATLFGERAVRTVTNQNGKSVPQRFMGGVLWFLKEYEKANGGTFTYRPGGSAITSSSWATEEAKRVCQVNGTVTMAQLEGLIRRAFEDTADSSFEKLLLCGSTLYSVFQTYFEMKSIKTTTLKTKEESYGMTINMWESPWGTLYLKSHPLFQRSALRSSGFILDVGCLGWNDLQDSEVTLLKNRQNNDEDGRKDEFLGEGGLVVKAPENHLYLEGVTGVTA
;
A
#
# COMPACT_ATOMS: atom_id res chain seq x y z
N ASP A 1 29.72 -17.41 -31.91
CA ASP A 1 28.49 -17.33 -32.73
C ASP A 1 27.34 -16.99 -31.80
N THR A 2 27.03 -15.73 -31.72
CA THR A 2 25.86 -15.24 -31.02
C THR A 2 24.71 -15.24 -32.02
N ASP A 3 23.85 -16.25 -31.95
CA ASP A 3 22.60 -16.30 -32.71
C ASP A 3 21.68 -15.15 -32.28
N ALA A 4 21.65 -14.13 -33.11
CA ALA A 4 20.82 -12.93 -32.94
C ALA A 4 19.34 -13.16 -33.34
N ASN A 5 18.88 -14.41 -33.44
CA ASN A 5 17.50 -14.75 -33.72
C ASN A 5 16.86 -15.37 -32.50
N ALA A 6 16.35 -14.51 -31.61
CA ALA A 6 15.39 -14.95 -30.58
C ALA A 6 14.11 -15.41 -31.29
N ILE A 7 13.90 -16.73 -31.39
CA ILE A 7 12.65 -17.29 -31.89
C ILE A 7 11.64 -17.23 -30.76
N THR A 8 10.63 -16.38 -30.93
CA THR A 8 9.49 -16.36 -30.02
C THR A 8 8.62 -17.57 -30.26
N ILE A 9 8.55 -18.49 -29.32
CA ILE A 9 7.70 -19.68 -29.37
C ILE A 9 6.41 -19.38 -28.64
N MET A 10 5.29 -19.40 -29.34
CA MET A 10 3.96 -19.26 -28.77
C MET A 10 3.33 -20.63 -28.58
N VAL A 11 3.00 -21.01 -27.34
CA VAL A 11 2.27 -22.27 -27.06
C VAL A 11 0.78 -22.03 -27.30
N ILE A 12 0.26 -22.59 -28.38
CA ILE A 12 -1.17 -22.41 -28.80
C ILE A 12 -2.11 -23.34 -28.02
N GLY A 13 -1.63 -24.44 -27.49
CA GLY A 13 -2.41 -25.42 -26.74
C GLY A 13 -1.81 -26.81 -26.79
N LYS A 14 -2.43 -27.74 -26.07
CA LYS A 14 -2.06 -29.16 -26.07
C LYS A 14 -3.17 -29.95 -26.81
N ALA A 15 -2.82 -30.63 -27.88
CA ALA A 15 -3.70 -31.59 -28.52
C ALA A 15 -3.50 -33.00 -27.89
N ALA A 16 -4.56 -33.67 -27.53
CA ALA A 16 -4.53 -35.05 -27.10
C ALA A 16 -4.98 -35.99 -28.27
N ALA A 17 -4.38 -37.18 -28.36
CA ALA A 17 -4.78 -38.17 -29.29
C ALA A 17 -6.09 -38.86 -28.82
N GLU A 18 -6.90 -39.31 -29.77
CA GLU A 18 -8.12 -40.08 -29.46
C GLU A 18 -7.75 -41.39 -28.76
N GLY A 19 -8.30 -41.63 -27.58
CA GLY A 19 -7.98 -42.83 -26.78
C GLY A 19 -6.71 -42.76 -25.95
N ASP A 20 -6.05 -41.58 -25.87
CA ASP A 20 -4.86 -41.40 -25.02
C ASP A 20 -5.22 -41.39 -23.51
N ARG A 21 -4.26 -41.80 -22.67
CA ARG A 21 -4.44 -41.77 -21.23
C ARG A 21 -4.37 -40.34 -20.72
N SER A 22 -5.11 -40.08 -19.64
CA SER A 22 -4.95 -38.84 -18.88
C SER A 22 -3.45 -38.59 -18.54
N ARG A 23 -2.94 -37.44 -18.95
CA ARG A 23 -1.59 -37.01 -18.58
C ARG A 23 -1.58 -36.55 -17.12
N GLU A 24 -0.43 -36.71 -16.46
CA GLU A 24 -0.24 -36.10 -15.14
C GLU A 24 -0.36 -34.58 -15.26
N GLY A 25 -1.22 -33.99 -14.42
CA GLY A 25 -1.39 -32.54 -14.34
C GLY A 25 -0.14 -31.92 -13.73
N GLY A 26 0.37 -30.84 -14.30
CA GLY A 26 1.32 -29.96 -13.62
C GLY A 26 0.58 -29.21 -12.51
N PHE A 27 1.16 -29.13 -11.34
CA PHE A 27 0.69 -28.30 -10.25
C PHE A 27 1.80 -27.30 -9.93
N ASP A 28 1.50 -26.02 -10.10
CA ASP A 28 2.39 -24.95 -9.71
C ASP A 28 2.11 -24.59 -8.25
N PHE A 29 3.11 -24.75 -7.39
CA PHE A 29 2.98 -24.32 -6.01
C PHE A 29 3.06 -22.79 -5.95
N PRO A 30 2.04 -22.13 -5.37
CA PRO A 30 2.11 -20.69 -5.19
C PRO A 30 3.30 -20.33 -4.28
N ILE A 31 3.98 -19.25 -4.61
CA ILE A 31 5.02 -18.69 -3.75
C ILE A 31 4.33 -17.99 -2.57
N GLU A 32 4.45 -18.56 -1.39
CA GLU A 32 3.93 -17.95 -0.17
C GLU A 32 5.00 -17.06 0.46
N VAL A 33 4.65 -15.81 0.73
CA VAL A 33 5.48 -14.85 1.46
C VAL A 33 4.88 -14.62 2.83
N GLU A 34 5.56 -15.14 3.85
CA GLU A 34 5.11 -14.96 5.24
C GLU A 34 5.25 -13.53 5.71
N ASN A 35 4.23 -13.01 6.36
CA ASN A 35 4.26 -11.75 7.08
C ASN A 35 4.13 -11.97 8.59
N CYS A 36 4.44 -10.96 9.39
CA CYS A 36 4.26 -11.00 10.84
C CYS A 36 3.17 -10.03 11.26
N THR A 37 2.49 -10.36 12.38
CA THR A 37 1.61 -9.41 13.05
C THR A 37 2.42 -8.35 13.78
N GLN A 38 1.89 -7.13 13.84
CA GLN A 38 2.46 -6.00 14.56
C GLN A 38 1.50 -5.53 15.65
N ILE A 39 2.05 -5.25 16.81
CA ILE A 39 1.30 -4.64 17.92
C ILE A 39 1.29 -3.14 17.72
N PHE A 40 0.10 -2.58 17.60
CA PHE A 40 -0.15 -1.15 17.55
C PHE A 40 -0.63 -0.67 18.90
N ARG A 41 0.02 0.37 19.43
CA ARG A 41 -0.25 0.89 20.76
C ARG A 41 -0.19 2.41 20.73
N GLU A 42 -1.23 3.06 21.25
CA GLU A 42 -1.26 4.51 21.41
C GLU A 42 -1.85 4.86 22.78
N THR A 43 -1.09 5.62 23.56
CA THR A 43 -1.45 5.99 24.92
C THR A 43 -2.25 7.27 24.95
N VAL A 44 -3.33 7.28 25.73
CA VAL A 44 -4.16 8.44 26.03
C VAL A 44 -3.85 8.94 27.45
N GLY A 45 -3.26 10.08 27.58
CA GLY A 45 -2.83 10.64 28.86
C GLY A 45 -1.35 10.40 29.17
N PRO A 46 -0.91 10.46 30.43
CA PRO A 46 -1.71 10.50 31.67
C PRO A 46 -2.37 11.85 31.97
N PHE A 47 -3.54 11.84 32.57
CA PHE A 47 -4.26 13.02 33.02
C PHE A 47 -4.34 13.03 34.52
N SER A 48 -3.96 14.16 35.14
CA SER A 48 -4.22 14.36 36.55
C SER A 48 -5.73 14.57 36.83
N ARG A 49 -6.18 14.31 38.03
CA ARG A 49 -7.56 14.55 38.47
C ARG A 49 -8.02 15.98 38.17
N ASN A 50 -7.13 16.97 38.37
CA ASN A 50 -7.45 18.37 38.13
C ASN A 50 -7.62 18.67 36.64
N ALA A 51 -6.79 18.11 35.77
CA ALA A 51 -6.88 18.27 34.32
C ALA A 51 -8.18 17.68 33.78
N LEU A 52 -8.67 16.56 34.34
CA LEU A 52 -9.94 15.97 33.94
C LEU A 52 -11.15 16.81 34.33
N LYS A 53 -11.05 17.58 35.43
CA LYS A 53 -12.11 18.49 35.90
C LYS A 53 -12.06 19.85 35.23
N ALA A 54 -10.92 20.25 34.67
CA ALA A 54 -10.76 21.52 33.95
C ALA A 54 -11.43 21.41 32.58
N GLY A 55 -12.52 22.11 32.37
CA GLY A 55 -13.15 22.22 31.05
C GLY A 55 -12.28 23.00 30.08
N GLN A 56 -12.32 22.66 28.80
CA GLN A 56 -11.68 23.47 27.77
C GLN A 56 -12.41 24.80 27.60
N ARG A 57 -11.65 25.89 27.50
CA ARG A 57 -12.20 27.26 27.52
C ARG A 57 -12.98 27.62 26.25
N PHE A 58 -12.62 26.98 25.10
CA PHE A 58 -13.19 27.28 23.79
C PHE A 58 -14.03 26.15 23.18
N ASP A 59 -13.78 24.92 23.61
CA ASP A 59 -14.53 23.75 23.20
C ASP A 59 -15.18 23.11 24.43
N LYS A 60 -16.49 22.95 24.39
CA LYS A 60 -17.24 22.26 25.45
C LYS A 60 -16.89 20.77 25.58
N THR A 61 -16.07 20.26 24.66
CA THR A 61 -15.54 18.90 24.69
C THR A 61 -14.49 18.81 25.81
N GLY A 62 -14.62 17.89 26.73
CA GLY A 62 -13.65 17.70 27.81
C GLY A 62 -12.27 17.32 27.26
N VAL A 63 -11.19 17.70 27.96
CA VAL A 63 -9.80 17.41 27.60
C VAL A 63 -9.58 15.92 27.27
N TYR A 64 -10.20 15.04 28.04
CA TYR A 64 -10.15 13.60 27.83
C TYR A 64 -10.71 13.15 26.48
N THR A 65 -11.92 13.62 26.12
CA THR A 65 -12.57 13.24 24.85
C THR A 65 -11.76 13.70 23.65
N SER A 66 -11.21 14.91 23.72
CA SER A 66 -10.31 15.45 22.68
C SER A 66 -9.04 14.61 22.54
N ALA A 67 -8.43 14.22 23.65
CA ALA A 67 -7.22 13.39 23.64
C ALA A 67 -7.48 11.98 23.13
N VAL A 68 -8.60 11.35 23.49
CA VAL A 68 -9.00 10.03 22.92
C VAL A 68 -9.15 10.12 21.41
N LYS A 69 -9.81 11.16 20.92
CA LYS A 69 -9.98 11.39 19.47
C LYS A 69 -8.62 11.57 18.76
N GLN A 70 -7.72 12.36 19.33
CA GLN A 70 -6.37 12.56 18.76
C GLN A 70 -5.53 11.29 18.78
N ALA A 71 -5.59 10.50 19.86
CA ALA A 71 -4.88 9.24 19.96
C ALA A 71 -5.41 8.21 18.95
N SER A 72 -6.73 8.14 18.77
CA SER A 72 -7.34 7.29 17.74
C SER A 72 -6.85 7.68 16.34
N LEU A 73 -6.81 8.97 16.00
CA LEU A 73 -6.30 9.44 14.70
C LEU A 73 -4.82 9.09 14.50
N ARG A 74 -3.96 9.28 15.53
CA ARG A 74 -2.54 8.89 15.46
C ARG A 74 -2.34 7.40 15.29
N LEU A 75 -3.16 6.58 15.98
CA LEU A 75 -3.12 5.14 15.80
C LEU A 75 -3.48 4.75 14.38
N THR A 76 -4.59 5.26 13.85
CA THR A 76 -5.01 5.01 12.46
C THR A 76 -3.94 5.43 11.48
N GLU A 77 -3.34 6.62 11.63
CA GLU A 77 -2.24 7.08 10.79
C GLU A 77 -1.03 6.14 10.84
N SER A 78 -0.67 5.64 12.02
CA SER A 78 0.45 4.71 12.17
C SER A 78 0.16 3.34 11.55
N MET A 79 -1.08 2.85 11.65
CA MET A 79 -1.51 1.60 11.01
C MET A 79 -1.50 1.74 9.48
N GLU A 80 -2.04 2.83 8.93
CA GLU A 80 -2.03 3.10 7.49
C GLU A 80 -0.60 3.21 6.94
N MET A 81 0.31 3.91 7.64
CA MET A 81 1.71 4.00 7.24
C MET A 81 2.41 2.65 7.28
N ALA A 82 2.15 1.84 8.30
CA ALA A 82 2.72 0.49 8.38
C ALA A 82 2.15 -0.43 7.29
N THR A 83 0.86 -0.31 6.95
CA THR A 83 0.21 -1.06 5.88
C THR A 83 0.81 -0.75 4.51
N LEU A 84 1.13 0.51 4.22
CA LEU A 84 1.68 0.90 2.92
C LEU A 84 3.19 0.73 2.84
N PHE A 85 3.95 1.18 3.86
CA PHE A 85 5.40 1.33 3.82
C PHE A 85 6.16 0.47 4.85
N GLY A 86 5.46 -0.36 5.63
CA GLY A 86 6.09 -1.20 6.63
C GLY A 86 7.17 -2.12 6.03
N GLU A 87 8.24 -2.35 6.78
CA GLU A 87 9.26 -3.36 6.44
C GLU A 87 9.21 -4.49 7.46
N ARG A 88 9.10 -5.73 6.99
CA ARG A 88 9.10 -6.90 7.86
C ARG A 88 10.42 -7.01 8.61
N ALA A 89 10.36 -6.90 9.91
CA ALA A 89 11.52 -7.06 10.77
C ALA A 89 11.14 -7.64 12.13
N VAL A 90 12.05 -8.39 12.73
CA VAL A 90 11.93 -8.85 14.11
C VAL A 90 13.16 -8.37 14.87
N ARG A 91 12.96 -7.58 15.91
CA ARG A 91 14.02 -7.08 16.79
C ARG A 91 13.81 -7.61 18.20
N THR A 92 14.89 -7.86 18.89
CA THR A 92 14.84 -8.16 20.32
C THR A 92 15.05 -6.86 21.10
N VAL A 93 14.08 -6.54 21.96
CA VAL A 93 14.08 -5.32 22.78
C VAL A 93 13.93 -5.71 24.24
N THR A 94 14.66 -5.04 25.11
CA THR A 94 14.48 -5.20 26.56
C THR A 94 13.28 -4.37 27.00
N ASN A 95 12.27 -5.01 27.56
CA ASN A 95 11.08 -4.32 28.08
C ASN A 95 11.39 -3.61 29.41
N GLN A 96 10.42 -2.83 29.92
CA GLN A 96 10.56 -2.07 31.18
C GLN A 96 10.86 -2.97 32.40
N ASN A 97 10.54 -4.26 32.31
CA ASN A 97 10.81 -5.25 33.37
C ASN A 97 12.17 -5.96 33.21
N GLY A 98 13.03 -5.48 32.32
CA GLY A 98 14.36 -6.06 32.07
C GLY A 98 14.35 -7.38 31.29
N LYS A 99 13.20 -7.82 30.77
CA LYS A 99 13.10 -9.05 29.95
C LYS A 99 13.31 -8.74 28.48
N SER A 100 14.05 -9.60 27.82
CA SER A 100 14.25 -9.57 26.35
C SER A 100 13.01 -10.14 25.67
N VAL A 101 12.32 -9.34 24.86
CA VAL A 101 11.10 -9.71 24.14
C VAL A 101 11.22 -9.36 22.66
N PRO A 102 10.62 -10.16 21.77
CA PRO A 102 10.62 -9.85 20.35
C PRO A 102 9.67 -8.67 20.05
N GLN A 103 10.15 -7.68 19.34
CA GLN A 103 9.35 -6.63 18.70
C GLN A 103 9.23 -6.96 17.22
N ARG A 104 8.01 -7.14 16.74
CA ARG A 104 7.71 -7.50 15.36
C ARG A 104 7.18 -6.29 14.61
N PHE A 105 7.67 -6.11 13.40
CA PHE A 105 7.18 -5.12 12.44
C PHE A 105 6.61 -5.87 11.24
N MET A 106 5.40 -5.54 10.84
CA MET A 106 4.78 -6.15 9.67
C MET A 106 5.36 -5.57 8.38
N GLY A 107 5.41 -6.38 7.32
CA GLY A 107 5.63 -5.93 5.96
C GLY A 107 4.39 -5.25 5.41
N GLY A 108 4.55 -4.07 4.83
CA GLY A 108 3.50 -3.35 4.11
C GLY A 108 3.46 -3.73 2.63
N VAL A 109 2.54 -3.13 1.87
CA VAL A 109 2.41 -3.37 0.42
C VAL A 109 3.73 -3.21 -0.31
N LEU A 110 4.48 -2.13 -0.04
CA LEU A 110 5.76 -1.88 -0.68
C LEU A 110 6.79 -3.01 -0.42
N TRP A 111 6.78 -3.59 0.79
CA TRP A 111 7.65 -4.71 1.11
C TRP A 111 7.30 -5.96 0.30
N PHE A 112 6.02 -6.28 0.13
CA PHE A 112 5.57 -7.40 -0.70
C PHE A 112 5.96 -7.21 -2.17
N LEU A 113 5.84 -6.00 -2.72
CA LEU A 113 6.28 -5.69 -4.08
C LEU A 113 7.78 -5.92 -4.26
N LYS A 114 8.60 -5.52 -3.28
CA LYS A 114 10.05 -5.76 -3.28
C LYS A 114 10.39 -7.25 -3.22
N GLU A 115 9.72 -8.02 -2.38
CA GLU A 115 9.96 -9.47 -2.28
C GLU A 115 9.52 -10.20 -3.56
N TYR A 116 8.42 -9.78 -4.18
CA TYR A 116 8.00 -10.27 -5.48
C TYR A 116 9.05 -10.01 -6.57
N GLU A 117 9.59 -8.80 -6.65
CA GLU A 117 10.65 -8.47 -7.62
C GLU A 117 11.92 -9.30 -7.39
N LYS A 118 12.32 -9.52 -6.14
CA LYS A 118 13.47 -10.38 -5.81
C LYS A 118 13.24 -11.82 -6.25
N ALA A 119 12.06 -12.37 -6.03
CA ALA A 119 11.70 -13.73 -6.42
C ALA A 119 11.79 -13.93 -7.94
N ASN A 120 11.50 -12.87 -8.72
CA ASN A 120 11.57 -12.87 -10.19
C ASN A 120 12.94 -12.45 -10.75
N GLY A 121 14.01 -12.52 -9.94
CA GLY A 121 15.39 -12.28 -10.38
C GLY A 121 15.81 -10.80 -10.44
N GLY A 122 14.97 -9.89 -9.96
CA GLY A 122 15.29 -8.47 -9.86
C GLY A 122 16.30 -8.19 -8.74
N THR A 123 17.38 -7.50 -9.07
CA THR A 123 18.29 -6.93 -8.04
C THR A 123 17.69 -5.62 -7.57
N PHE A 124 17.11 -5.65 -6.38
CA PHE A 124 16.44 -4.47 -5.83
C PHE A 124 17.30 -3.81 -4.74
N THR A 125 17.66 -2.56 -4.95
CA THR A 125 18.34 -1.74 -3.93
C THR A 125 17.48 -0.51 -3.65
N TYR A 126 16.41 -0.69 -2.87
CA TYR A 126 15.59 0.43 -2.41
C TYR A 126 16.13 0.97 -1.08
N ARG A 127 16.37 2.27 -1.04
CA ARG A 127 16.51 3.04 0.19
C ARG A 127 15.53 4.20 0.13
N PRO A 128 14.55 4.31 1.04
CA PRO A 128 13.74 5.51 1.15
C PRO A 128 14.65 6.74 1.29
N GLY A 129 14.61 7.65 0.32
CA GLY A 129 15.50 8.81 0.27
C GLY A 129 16.93 8.55 -0.26
N GLY A 130 17.21 7.38 -0.83
CA GLY A 130 18.49 7.03 -1.46
C GLY A 130 18.61 7.52 -2.90
N SER A 131 19.86 7.61 -3.38
CA SER A 131 20.21 8.06 -4.76
C SER A 131 19.42 7.31 -5.82
N ALA A 132 18.98 8.07 -6.83
CA ALA A 132 18.24 7.60 -7.99
C ALA A 132 18.87 6.36 -8.64
N ILE A 133 18.09 5.31 -8.79
CA ILE A 133 18.40 4.26 -9.75
C ILE A 133 18.20 4.87 -11.13
N THR A 134 19.19 4.73 -11.98
CA THR A 134 19.14 5.26 -13.35
C THR A 134 17.85 4.86 -14.04
N SER A 135 17.10 5.82 -14.50
CA SER A 135 15.72 5.79 -14.96
C SER A 135 15.40 4.88 -16.17
N SER A 136 16.40 4.22 -16.74
CA SER A 136 16.22 3.39 -17.94
C SER A 136 15.64 2.00 -17.69
N SER A 137 15.74 1.48 -16.49
CA SER A 137 15.35 0.07 -16.20
C SER A 137 13.85 -0.10 -15.89
N TRP A 138 13.19 0.87 -15.28
CA TRP A 138 11.76 0.74 -14.92
C TRP A 138 10.82 0.79 -16.14
N ALA A 139 11.22 1.47 -17.21
CA ALA A 139 10.42 1.59 -18.42
C ALA A 139 10.45 0.35 -19.32
N THR A 140 11.51 -0.45 -19.21
CA THR A 140 11.79 -1.59 -20.10
C THR A 140 11.55 -2.95 -19.47
N GLU A 141 11.56 -3.05 -18.13
CA GLU A 141 11.38 -4.32 -17.42
C GLU A 141 9.91 -4.51 -17.01
N GLU A 142 9.21 -5.42 -17.68
CA GLU A 142 7.78 -5.70 -17.45
C GLU A 142 7.51 -6.28 -16.05
N ALA A 143 8.46 -6.98 -15.45
CA ALA A 143 8.32 -7.58 -14.11
C ALA A 143 8.42 -6.56 -12.95
N LYS A 144 8.80 -5.30 -13.21
CA LYS A 144 8.94 -4.30 -12.14
C LYS A 144 7.60 -3.77 -11.67
N ARG A 145 7.40 -3.83 -10.35
CA ARG A 145 6.23 -3.30 -9.63
C ARG A 145 6.56 -2.06 -8.78
N VAL A 146 7.84 -1.78 -8.55
CA VAL A 146 8.32 -0.58 -7.88
C VAL A 146 9.02 0.32 -8.88
N CYS A 147 8.35 1.36 -9.35
CA CYS A 147 8.83 2.25 -10.39
C CYS A 147 9.32 3.58 -9.82
N GLN A 148 10.63 3.73 -9.68
CA GLN A 148 11.27 4.97 -9.26
C GLN A 148 11.61 5.82 -10.48
N VAL A 149 10.75 6.80 -10.76
CA VAL A 149 10.86 7.67 -11.94
C VAL A 149 11.80 8.85 -11.70
N ASN A 150 11.66 9.50 -10.55
CA ASN A 150 12.41 10.68 -10.13
C ASN A 150 12.48 11.81 -11.19
N GLY A 151 11.36 12.05 -11.87
CA GLY A 151 11.31 13.06 -12.94
C GLY A 151 10.00 13.11 -13.68
N THR A 152 10.06 13.57 -14.93
CA THR A 152 8.94 13.58 -15.86
C THR A 152 8.85 12.27 -16.63
N VAL A 153 7.64 11.84 -16.94
CA VAL A 153 7.35 10.68 -17.79
C VAL A 153 6.74 11.12 -19.10
N THR A 154 6.95 10.35 -20.14
CA THR A 154 6.19 10.54 -21.38
C THR A 154 4.81 9.90 -21.27
N MET A 155 3.85 10.34 -22.09
CA MET A 155 2.52 9.75 -22.14
C MET A 155 2.55 8.24 -22.41
N ALA A 156 3.41 7.80 -23.33
CA ALA A 156 3.56 6.38 -23.65
C ALA A 156 4.10 5.55 -22.47
N GLN A 157 5.05 6.10 -21.71
CA GLN A 157 5.58 5.45 -20.52
C GLN A 157 4.52 5.34 -19.42
N LEU A 158 3.75 6.41 -19.18
CA LEU A 158 2.68 6.39 -18.18
C LEU A 158 1.57 5.39 -18.56
N GLU A 159 1.22 5.33 -19.85
CA GLU A 159 0.29 4.33 -20.38
C GLU A 159 0.81 2.90 -20.20
N GLY A 160 2.09 2.66 -20.47
CA GLY A 160 2.75 1.38 -20.23
C GLY A 160 2.70 0.97 -18.75
N LEU A 161 2.91 1.92 -17.82
CA LEU A 161 2.80 1.67 -16.38
C LEU A 161 1.37 1.32 -15.96
N ILE A 162 0.38 2.04 -16.49
CA ILE A 162 -1.03 1.75 -16.22
C ILE A 162 -1.40 0.36 -16.79
N ARG A 163 -1.03 0.09 -18.06
CA ARG A 163 -1.27 -1.22 -18.69
C ARG A 163 -0.70 -2.35 -17.84
N ARG A 164 0.55 -2.22 -17.39
CA ARG A 164 1.23 -3.20 -16.54
C ARG A 164 0.46 -3.52 -15.25
N ALA A 165 -0.19 -2.52 -14.65
CA ALA A 165 -1.01 -2.75 -13.47
C ALA A 165 -2.24 -3.64 -13.73
N PHE A 166 -2.65 -3.80 -15.01
CA PHE A 166 -3.80 -4.60 -15.42
C PHE A 166 -3.43 -5.89 -16.18
N GLU A 167 -2.14 -6.16 -16.46
CA GLU A 167 -1.71 -7.30 -17.28
C GLU A 167 -1.92 -8.64 -16.59
N ASP A 168 -1.68 -8.74 -15.28
CA ASP A 168 -1.77 -10.00 -14.53
C ASP A 168 -3.16 -10.19 -13.90
N THR A 169 -4.19 -10.21 -14.75
CA THR A 169 -5.59 -10.15 -14.30
C THR A 169 -6.28 -11.50 -14.11
N ALA A 170 -5.57 -12.63 -14.07
CA ALA A 170 -6.20 -13.94 -13.95
C ALA A 170 -7.12 -14.07 -12.70
N ASP A 171 -6.77 -13.39 -11.60
CA ASP A 171 -7.54 -13.36 -10.33
C ASP A 171 -7.85 -11.93 -9.86
N SER A 172 -7.55 -10.88 -10.64
CA SER A 172 -7.77 -9.50 -10.22
C SER A 172 -9.05 -8.91 -10.79
N SER A 173 -9.62 -7.95 -10.08
CA SER A 173 -10.69 -7.14 -10.62
C SER A 173 -10.16 -6.18 -11.69
N PHE A 174 -10.99 -5.89 -12.71
CA PHE A 174 -10.68 -4.84 -13.69
C PHE A 174 -10.79 -3.43 -13.08
N GLU A 175 -10.95 -3.34 -11.77
CA GLU A 175 -11.08 -2.10 -11.01
C GLU A 175 -9.90 -1.96 -10.06
N LYS A 176 -9.14 -0.87 -10.19
CA LYS A 176 -7.98 -0.60 -9.33
C LYS A 176 -8.07 0.77 -8.70
N LEU A 177 -7.51 0.89 -7.49
CA LEU A 177 -7.48 2.12 -6.72
C LEU A 177 -6.08 2.76 -6.80
N LEU A 178 -6.00 3.99 -7.31
CA LEU A 178 -4.79 4.81 -7.22
C LEU A 178 -4.86 5.70 -5.98
N LEU A 179 -4.06 5.37 -4.97
CA LEU A 179 -3.82 6.23 -3.81
C LEU A 179 -2.56 7.05 -4.08
N CYS A 180 -2.68 8.37 -4.14
CA CYS A 180 -1.56 9.22 -4.57
C CYS A 180 -1.46 10.54 -3.80
N GLY A 181 -0.29 11.15 -3.90
CA GLY A 181 -0.06 12.52 -3.46
C GLY A 181 -0.59 13.55 -4.47
N SER A 182 -0.63 14.81 -4.05
CA SER A 182 -1.20 15.88 -4.86
C SER A 182 -0.47 16.12 -6.18
N THR A 183 0.85 15.98 -6.21
CA THR A 183 1.64 16.15 -7.44
C THR A 183 1.35 15.04 -8.44
N LEU A 184 1.37 13.78 -7.97
CA LEU A 184 1.06 12.64 -8.84
C LEU A 184 -0.40 12.70 -9.33
N TYR A 185 -1.33 13.13 -8.46
CA TYR A 185 -2.73 13.35 -8.85
C TYR A 185 -2.85 14.35 -10.00
N SER A 186 -2.15 15.50 -9.92
CA SER A 186 -2.13 16.49 -11.00
C SER A 186 -1.52 15.96 -12.30
N VAL A 187 -0.49 15.12 -12.20
CA VAL A 187 0.13 14.47 -13.37
C VAL A 187 -0.89 13.57 -14.09
N PHE A 188 -1.62 12.75 -13.35
CA PHE A 188 -2.68 11.91 -13.93
C PHE A 188 -3.80 12.75 -14.51
N GLN A 189 -4.21 13.83 -13.84
CA GLN A 189 -5.23 14.73 -14.36
C GLN A 189 -4.78 15.35 -15.69
N THR A 190 -3.55 15.88 -15.77
CA THR A 190 -2.99 16.42 -17.02
C THR A 190 -2.91 15.35 -18.12
N TYR A 191 -2.51 14.12 -17.77
CA TYR A 191 -2.49 13.01 -18.72
C TYR A 191 -3.88 12.71 -19.28
N PHE A 192 -4.91 12.69 -18.45
CA PHE A 192 -6.28 12.44 -18.90
C PHE A 192 -6.81 13.60 -19.74
N GLU A 193 -6.51 14.84 -19.39
CA GLU A 193 -6.86 16.02 -20.20
C GLU A 193 -6.21 15.97 -21.58
N MET A 194 -4.93 15.62 -21.67
CA MET A 194 -4.22 15.47 -22.94
C MET A 194 -4.80 14.35 -23.82
N LYS A 195 -5.23 13.22 -23.22
CA LYS A 195 -5.90 12.13 -23.94
C LYS A 195 -7.37 12.40 -24.24
N SER A 196 -8.05 13.17 -23.39
CA SER A 196 -9.49 13.45 -23.46
C SER A 196 -9.92 14.29 -24.66
N ILE A 197 -9.00 14.86 -25.42
CA ILE A 197 -9.34 15.62 -26.63
C ILE A 197 -10.17 14.78 -27.63
N LYS A 198 -10.30 13.50 -27.45
CA LYS A 198 -11.12 12.65 -28.33
C LYS A 198 -12.12 11.67 -27.72
N THR A 199 -12.01 11.14 -26.48
CA THR A 199 -12.93 10.03 -26.13
C THR A 199 -13.12 9.69 -24.64
N THR A 200 -12.75 10.50 -23.66
CA THR A 200 -12.88 10.03 -22.27
C THR A 200 -13.82 10.92 -21.47
N THR A 201 -14.94 10.37 -21.09
CA THR A 201 -15.84 11.00 -20.13
C THR A 201 -15.28 10.73 -18.74
N LEU A 202 -14.73 11.74 -18.09
CA LEU A 202 -14.55 11.73 -16.64
C LEU A 202 -15.95 11.66 -16.02
N LYS A 203 -16.41 10.47 -15.73
CA LYS A 203 -17.63 10.32 -14.93
C LYS A 203 -17.29 10.74 -13.52
N THR A 204 -17.79 11.91 -13.15
CA THR A 204 -17.75 12.40 -11.80
C THR A 204 -18.76 11.59 -10.99
N LYS A 205 -18.26 10.94 -9.91
CA LYS A 205 -19.08 10.58 -8.78
C LYS A 205 -19.62 9.14 -8.70
N GLU A 206 -18.83 8.27 -8.11
CA GLU A 206 -19.38 7.28 -7.21
C GLU A 206 -19.02 7.69 -5.77
N GLU A 207 -20.03 7.85 -4.93
CA GLU A 207 -19.85 8.03 -3.49
C GLU A 207 -19.76 6.65 -2.86
N SER A 208 -18.51 6.16 -2.68
CA SER A 208 -18.27 5.02 -1.83
C SER A 208 -17.74 5.50 -0.49
N TYR A 209 -18.41 5.16 0.59
CA TYR A 209 -18.05 5.56 1.97
C TYR A 209 -17.95 7.08 2.21
N GLY A 210 -18.75 7.88 1.54
CA GLY A 210 -18.77 9.35 1.74
C GLY A 210 -17.56 10.08 1.16
N MET A 211 -16.84 9.49 0.22
CA MET A 211 -15.67 10.07 -0.42
C MET A 211 -15.95 10.34 -1.90
N THR A 212 -15.54 11.52 -2.39
CA THR A 212 -15.55 11.81 -3.83
C THR A 212 -14.33 11.16 -4.48
N ILE A 213 -14.56 10.20 -5.36
CA ILE A 213 -13.54 9.48 -6.10
C ILE A 213 -13.69 9.84 -7.57
N ASN A 214 -12.60 10.22 -8.23
CA ASN A 214 -12.59 10.41 -9.67
C ASN A 214 -12.30 9.08 -10.33
N MET A 215 -13.13 8.70 -11.31
CA MET A 215 -13.03 7.44 -12.02
C MET A 215 -12.55 7.68 -13.46
N TRP A 216 -11.62 6.87 -13.92
CA TRP A 216 -11.17 6.83 -15.30
C TRP A 216 -11.32 5.44 -15.87
N GLU A 217 -12.06 5.34 -16.97
CA GLU A 217 -12.25 4.10 -17.73
C GLU A 217 -11.17 4.00 -18.81
N SER A 218 -10.34 2.97 -18.76
CA SER A 218 -9.34 2.64 -19.77
C SER A 218 -9.75 1.39 -20.56
N PRO A 219 -9.13 1.11 -21.72
CA PRO A 219 -9.35 -0.14 -22.44
C PRO A 219 -8.98 -1.39 -21.63
N TRP A 220 -8.14 -1.25 -20.59
CA TRP A 220 -7.66 -2.33 -19.75
C TRP A 220 -8.47 -2.51 -18.46
N GLY A 221 -9.19 -1.48 -18.03
CA GLY A 221 -9.96 -1.51 -16.80
C GLY A 221 -10.22 -0.11 -16.24
N THR A 222 -10.86 -0.06 -15.09
CA THR A 222 -11.26 1.17 -14.41
C THR A 222 -10.25 1.54 -13.32
N LEU A 223 -9.77 2.77 -13.32
CA LEU A 223 -8.87 3.31 -12.33
C LEU A 223 -9.59 4.36 -11.48
N TYR A 224 -9.69 4.13 -10.18
CA TYR A 224 -10.23 5.07 -9.20
C TYR A 224 -9.10 5.90 -8.62
N LEU A 225 -9.17 7.23 -8.79
CA LEU A 225 -8.14 8.14 -8.32
C LEU A 225 -8.56 8.77 -7.00
N LYS A 226 -7.70 8.64 -5.99
CA LYS A 226 -7.89 9.29 -4.71
C LYS A 226 -6.59 9.91 -4.19
N SER A 227 -6.66 11.19 -3.84
CA SER A 227 -5.59 11.83 -3.08
C SER A 227 -5.70 11.42 -1.60
N HIS A 228 -4.60 10.91 -1.03
CA HIS A 228 -4.57 10.45 0.35
C HIS A 228 -3.79 11.43 1.24
N PRO A 229 -4.28 11.75 2.45
CA PRO A 229 -3.62 12.72 3.34
C PRO A 229 -2.18 12.37 3.69
N LEU A 230 -1.84 11.10 3.88
CA LEU A 230 -0.49 10.65 4.20
C LEU A 230 0.53 10.98 3.09
N PHE A 231 0.09 10.99 1.83
CA PHE A 231 0.93 11.36 0.68
C PHE A 231 1.10 12.87 0.50
N GLN A 232 0.46 13.70 1.31
CA GLN A 232 0.65 15.17 1.26
C GLN A 232 1.98 15.62 1.90
N ARG A 233 2.69 14.74 2.58
CA ARG A 233 4.04 15.01 3.08
C ARG A 233 4.98 15.25 1.90
N SER A 234 5.91 16.20 2.03
CA SER A 234 6.74 16.68 0.90
C SER A 234 7.46 15.57 0.13
N ALA A 235 7.93 14.54 0.83
CA ALA A 235 8.65 13.41 0.22
C ALA A 235 7.74 12.46 -0.59
N LEU A 236 6.44 12.40 -0.31
CA LEU A 236 5.50 11.45 -0.89
C LEU A 236 4.52 12.08 -1.89
N ARG A 237 4.56 13.40 -2.08
CA ARG A 237 3.60 14.11 -2.95
C ARG A 237 3.59 13.62 -4.40
N SER A 238 4.75 13.20 -4.89
CA SER A 238 4.95 12.69 -6.25
C SER A 238 4.89 11.17 -6.34
N SER A 239 4.42 10.50 -5.28
CA SER A 239 4.35 9.05 -5.18
C SER A 239 2.92 8.57 -5.03
N GLY A 240 2.67 7.29 -5.36
CA GLY A 240 1.37 6.67 -5.19
C GLY A 240 1.41 5.17 -5.44
N PHE A 241 0.35 4.50 -4.99
CA PHE A 241 0.12 3.09 -5.21
C PHE A 241 -1.08 2.88 -6.12
N ILE A 242 -0.95 2.00 -7.11
CA ILE A 242 -2.08 1.40 -7.81
C ILE A 242 -2.33 0.06 -7.12
N LEU A 243 -3.50 -0.09 -6.52
CA LEU A 243 -3.85 -1.22 -5.66
C LEU A 243 -5.07 -1.95 -6.20
N ASP A 244 -5.01 -3.26 -6.16
CA ASP A 244 -6.18 -4.12 -6.24
C ASP A 244 -6.71 -4.37 -4.83
N VAL A 245 -7.82 -3.74 -4.49
CA VAL A 245 -8.38 -3.82 -3.13
C VAL A 245 -8.86 -5.24 -2.81
N GLY A 246 -9.30 -6.00 -3.83
CA GLY A 246 -9.74 -7.39 -3.66
C GLY A 246 -8.62 -8.35 -3.25
N CYS A 247 -7.37 -8.00 -3.58
CA CYS A 247 -6.18 -8.78 -3.26
C CYS A 247 -5.52 -8.37 -1.93
N LEU A 248 -6.08 -7.39 -1.21
CA LEU A 248 -5.59 -6.94 0.08
C LEU A 248 -6.50 -7.44 1.20
N GLY A 249 -5.90 -8.00 2.23
CA GLY A 249 -6.61 -8.43 3.43
C GLY A 249 -5.92 -7.95 4.69
N TRP A 250 -6.69 -7.76 5.74
CA TRP A 250 -6.19 -7.49 7.08
C TRP A 250 -6.60 -8.63 7.99
N ASN A 251 -5.64 -9.22 8.70
CA ASN A 251 -5.89 -10.25 9.68
C ASN A 251 -5.52 -9.74 11.07
N ASP A 252 -6.51 -9.64 11.94
CA ASP A 252 -6.29 -9.43 13.36
C ASP A 252 -5.88 -10.75 14.02
N LEU A 253 -4.97 -10.67 15.00
CA LEU A 253 -4.72 -11.81 15.86
C LEU A 253 -5.98 -12.06 16.69
N GLN A 254 -6.33 -13.32 16.91
CA GLN A 254 -7.54 -13.72 17.64
C GLN A 254 -7.70 -12.92 18.95
N ASP A 255 -8.86 -12.32 19.15
CA ASP A 255 -9.22 -11.47 20.30
C ASP A 255 -8.33 -10.22 20.50
N SER A 256 -7.64 -9.78 19.45
CA SER A 256 -6.70 -8.65 19.50
C SER A 256 -7.08 -7.49 18.56
N GLU A 257 -8.35 -7.34 18.27
CA GLU A 257 -8.88 -6.17 17.55
C GLU A 257 -8.52 -4.89 18.29
N VAL A 258 -8.47 -3.78 17.55
CA VAL A 258 -8.15 -2.47 18.13
C VAL A 258 -9.21 -2.08 19.16
N THR A 259 -8.82 -2.08 20.43
CA THR A 259 -9.69 -1.76 21.56
C THR A 259 -9.11 -0.65 22.44
N LEU A 260 -9.99 0.11 23.08
CA LEU A 260 -9.60 1.11 24.10
C LEU A 260 -9.60 0.45 25.49
N LEU A 261 -8.42 0.17 26.00
CA LEU A 261 -8.21 -0.32 27.36
C LEU A 261 -8.18 0.87 28.32
N LYS A 262 -9.08 0.83 29.31
CA LYS A 262 -9.24 1.92 30.28
C LYS A 262 -8.49 1.63 31.57
N ASN A 263 -8.13 2.69 32.31
CA ASN A 263 -7.53 2.59 33.66
C ASN A 263 -6.20 1.82 33.68
N ARG A 264 -5.26 2.21 32.80
CA ARG A 264 -3.92 1.60 32.70
C ARG A 264 -2.85 2.32 33.54
N GLN A 265 -3.24 3.23 34.42
CA GLN A 265 -2.36 3.88 35.39
C GLN A 265 -1.99 2.89 36.51
N ASN A 266 -0.90 3.19 37.24
CA ASN A 266 -0.55 2.46 38.45
C ASN A 266 -1.57 2.74 39.55
N ASN A 267 -1.70 1.82 40.50
CA ASN A 267 -2.70 1.92 41.60
C ASN A 267 -2.47 3.10 42.55
N ASP A 268 -1.25 3.63 42.62
CA ASP A 268 -0.81 4.75 43.46
C ASP A 268 -0.84 6.10 42.73
N GLU A 269 -1.18 6.13 41.42
CA GLU A 269 -1.26 7.36 40.64
C GLU A 269 -2.65 7.97 40.69
N ASP A 270 -2.77 9.23 41.19
CA ASP A 270 -4.02 9.99 41.15
C ASP A 270 -4.23 10.61 39.75
N GLY A 271 -4.82 9.81 38.87
CA GLY A 271 -5.06 10.22 37.48
C GLY A 271 -5.73 9.15 36.65
N ARG A 272 -5.78 9.40 35.35
CA ARG A 272 -6.30 8.45 34.35
C ARG A 272 -5.36 8.32 33.18
N LYS A 273 -5.06 7.07 32.84
CA LYS A 273 -4.30 6.69 31.65
C LYS A 273 -5.06 5.58 30.94
N ASP A 274 -5.40 5.81 29.68
CA ASP A 274 -6.03 4.81 28.83
C ASP A 274 -5.08 4.49 27.67
N GLU A 275 -5.35 3.41 26.96
CA GLU A 275 -4.48 2.94 25.90
C GLU A 275 -5.31 2.26 24.81
N PHE A 276 -5.08 2.64 23.56
CA PHE A 276 -5.49 1.85 22.42
C PHE A 276 -4.46 0.74 22.19
N LEU A 277 -4.94 -0.45 22.02
CA LEU A 277 -4.12 -1.63 21.74
C LEU A 277 -4.81 -2.49 20.68
N GLY A 278 -4.05 -2.94 19.70
CA GLY A 278 -4.49 -3.91 18.71
C GLY A 278 -3.30 -4.64 18.12
N GLU A 279 -3.50 -5.83 17.62
CA GLU A 279 -2.47 -6.61 16.94
C GLU A 279 -3.04 -7.22 15.66
N GLY A 280 -2.41 -6.93 14.53
CA GLY A 280 -2.82 -7.43 13.24
C GLY A 280 -1.71 -7.38 12.22
N GLY A 281 -1.98 -7.88 11.04
CA GLY A 281 -1.03 -7.93 9.94
C GLY A 281 -1.70 -7.87 8.58
N LEU A 282 -0.99 -7.28 7.61
CA LEU A 282 -1.39 -7.21 6.22
C LEU A 282 -1.17 -8.56 5.53
N VAL A 283 -2.15 -8.96 4.75
CA VAL A 283 -2.06 -10.08 3.80
C VAL A 283 -2.20 -9.50 2.40
N VAL A 284 -1.25 -9.80 1.54
CA VAL A 284 -1.30 -9.44 0.12
C VAL A 284 -1.37 -10.73 -0.69
N LYS A 285 -2.46 -10.88 -1.43
CA LYS A 285 -2.62 -11.91 -2.45
C LYS A 285 -2.18 -11.30 -3.76
N ALA A 286 -1.51 -12.05 -4.61
CA ALA A 286 -1.11 -11.59 -5.94
C ALA A 286 -0.40 -10.21 -5.93
N PRO A 287 0.83 -10.09 -5.40
CA PRO A 287 1.57 -8.83 -5.36
C PRO A 287 1.82 -8.24 -6.76
N GLU A 288 1.80 -9.06 -7.81
CA GLU A 288 1.89 -8.66 -9.22
C GLU A 288 0.77 -7.72 -9.67
N ASN A 289 -0.36 -7.73 -9.00
CA ASN A 289 -1.52 -6.87 -9.32
C ASN A 289 -1.40 -5.46 -8.75
N HIS A 290 -0.35 -5.18 -8.02
CA HIS A 290 -0.11 -3.87 -7.41
C HIS A 290 1.11 -3.19 -8.02
N LEU A 291 1.11 -1.87 -8.03
CA LEU A 291 2.21 -1.06 -8.54
C LEU A 291 2.49 0.11 -7.61
N TYR A 292 3.77 0.40 -7.37
CA TYR A 292 4.20 1.60 -6.67
C TYR A 292 4.94 2.54 -7.62
N LEU A 293 4.51 3.80 -7.65
CA LEU A 293 5.12 4.87 -8.43
C LEU A 293 5.78 5.87 -7.49
N GLU A 294 7.04 6.20 -7.73
CA GLU A 294 7.78 7.15 -6.91
C GLU A 294 8.41 8.25 -7.77
N GLY A 295 8.30 9.49 -7.30
CA GLY A 295 9.03 10.62 -7.85
C GLY A 295 8.51 11.12 -9.20
N VAL A 296 7.27 10.87 -9.56
CA VAL A 296 6.67 11.38 -10.80
C VAL A 296 6.26 12.83 -10.63
N THR A 297 6.94 13.74 -11.32
CA THR A 297 6.75 15.18 -11.16
C THR A 297 6.00 15.84 -12.31
N GLY A 298 5.91 15.19 -13.46
CA GLY A 298 5.21 15.73 -14.63
C GLY A 298 5.02 14.69 -15.74
N VAL A 299 4.19 15.02 -16.73
CA VAL A 299 3.99 14.24 -17.95
C VAL A 299 4.29 15.12 -19.16
N THR A 300 4.99 14.56 -20.13
CA THR A 300 5.29 15.19 -21.41
C THR A 300 4.62 14.41 -22.54
N ALA A 301 4.26 15.13 -23.61
CA ALA A 301 3.64 14.53 -24.80
C ALA A 301 4.55 13.51 -25.50
#